data_e32351f659c3c770506e7f8fe9843a44
#
_entry.id   e32351f659c3c770506e7f8fe9843a44
#
_cell.length_a   1.000
_cell.length_b   1.000
_cell.length_c   1.000
_cell.angle_alpha   90.00
_cell.angle_beta   90.00
_cell.angle_gamma   90.00
#
_symmetry.space_group_name_H-M   'P 1'
#
loop_
_entity.id
_entity.type
_entity.pdbx_description
1 polymer ?
#
loop_
_entity_poly.entity_id
_entity_poly.type
_entity_poly.pdbx_seq_one_letter_code
_entity_poly.pdbx_strand_id
1 'polypeptide(L)'
;LKAQGFDARLADIGTDEIPFKMSEVPSLASANHVVCVLFLNGKIRYLDATCNHIPYTYAPQHIQGSEVMIENGDRPLLKIVPRLKADASIDSLAYQYKLQDNALVGQATYHIRGDMKEWFMGMADDAGNKKQDDILGNNLNSDAHSMTVTNVKWTDKDARHEWARFGGNVVNKAAVQQADRELYIELNPHNNLFDGRID
;
A
#
# COMPACT_ATOMS: atom_id res chain seq x y z
N LEU A 1 -22.59 -8.38 8.85
CA LEU A 1 -21.86 -9.23 9.79
C LEU A 1 -22.75 -9.67 10.98
N LYS A 2 -23.43 -8.76 11.68
CA LYS A 2 -24.37 -9.12 12.79
C LYS A 2 -25.42 -10.14 12.34
N ALA A 3 -26.03 -9.95 11.17
CA ALA A 3 -27.04 -10.87 10.62
C ALA A 3 -26.49 -12.29 10.31
N GLN A 4 -25.19 -12.45 10.25
CA GLN A 4 -24.49 -13.73 10.06
C GLN A 4 -23.94 -14.30 11.37
N GLY A 5 -24.30 -13.73 12.52
CA GLY A 5 -23.90 -14.22 13.84
C GLY A 5 -22.52 -13.76 14.31
N PHE A 6 -21.87 -12.82 13.63
CA PHE A 6 -20.61 -12.25 14.11
C PHE A 6 -20.84 -11.17 15.17
N ASP A 7 -19.98 -11.11 16.19
CA ASP A 7 -19.92 -9.98 17.12
C ASP A 7 -19.22 -8.81 16.40
N ALA A 8 -20.03 -8.06 15.65
CA ALA A 8 -19.61 -6.90 14.89
C ALA A 8 -20.36 -5.67 15.40
N ARG A 9 -19.65 -4.58 15.69
CA ARG A 9 -20.16 -3.38 16.32
C ARG A 9 -19.76 -2.14 15.56
N LEU A 10 -20.58 -1.09 15.59
CA LEU A 10 -20.18 0.21 15.10
C LEU A 10 -19.23 0.87 16.10
N ALA A 11 -18.34 1.68 15.63
CA ALA A 11 -17.41 2.43 16.44
C ALA A 11 -17.09 3.79 15.83
N ASP A 12 -17.20 4.83 16.65
CA ASP A 12 -16.79 6.17 16.30
C ASP A 12 -15.29 6.33 16.55
N ILE A 13 -14.59 6.96 15.60
CA ILE A 13 -13.15 7.15 15.65
C ILE A 13 -12.74 8.52 15.07
N GLY A 14 -11.74 9.13 15.67
CA GLY A 14 -11.02 10.24 15.06
C GLY A 14 -9.92 9.71 14.15
N THR A 15 -9.89 10.14 12.89
CA THR A 15 -8.74 9.88 12.02
C THR A 15 -7.53 10.70 12.48
N ASP A 16 -6.38 10.51 11.86
CA ASP A 16 -5.15 11.29 12.12
C ASP A 16 -5.29 12.81 11.88
N GLU A 17 -6.38 13.23 11.21
CA GLU A 17 -6.75 14.65 11.06
C GLU A 17 -7.34 15.27 12.34
N ILE A 18 -7.82 14.46 13.29
CA ILE A 18 -8.41 14.96 14.54
C ILE A 18 -7.32 15.08 15.61
N PRO A 19 -7.02 16.30 16.08
CA PRO A 19 -5.90 16.53 17.00
C PRO A 19 -6.20 16.17 18.47
N PHE A 20 -7.44 15.78 18.80
CA PHE A 20 -7.85 15.45 20.18
C PHE A 20 -8.18 13.98 20.33
N LYS A 21 -8.02 13.48 21.54
CA LYS A 21 -8.49 12.15 21.92
C LYS A 21 -9.90 12.21 22.49
N MET A 22 -10.67 11.14 22.31
CA MET A 22 -12.00 11.02 22.90
C MET A 22 -11.96 11.07 24.43
N SER A 23 -10.90 10.56 25.05
CA SER A 23 -10.68 10.63 26.51
C SER A 23 -10.42 12.06 27.01
N GLU A 24 -9.88 12.94 26.16
CA GLU A 24 -9.61 14.35 26.51
C GLU A 24 -10.83 15.24 26.22
N VAL A 25 -11.50 14.99 25.10
CA VAL A 25 -12.70 15.73 24.69
C VAL A 25 -13.82 14.73 24.38
N PRO A 26 -14.60 14.32 25.39
CA PRO A 26 -15.66 13.32 25.23
C PRO A 26 -16.88 13.89 24.51
N SER A 27 -16.76 14.13 23.22
CA SER A 27 -17.80 14.67 22.36
C SER A 27 -17.71 14.08 20.95
N LEU A 28 -18.79 14.23 20.17
CA LEU A 28 -18.79 13.85 18.75
C LEU A 28 -17.78 14.64 17.90
N ALA A 29 -17.27 15.78 18.41
CA ALA A 29 -16.21 16.52 17.73
C ALA A 29 -14.86 15.79 17.70
N SER A 30 -14.66 14.78 18.55
CA SER A 30 -13.47 13.94 18.58
C SER A 30 -13.56 12.72 17.64
N ALA A 31 -14.62 12.64 16.83
CA ALA A 31 -14.81 11.61 15.83
C ALA A 31 -15.25 12.25 14.51
N ASN A 32 -14.62 11.86 13.43
CA ASN A 32 -14.98 12.25 12.07
C ASN A 32 -15.23 11.03 11.17
N HIS A 33 -15.12 9.83 11.73
CA HIS A 33 -15.22 8.59 10.97
C HIS A 33 -15.90 7.49 11.78
N VAL A 34 -16.53 6.52 11.08
CA VAL A 34 -17.18 5.37 11.68
C VAL A 34 -16.65 4.10 11.04
N VAL A 35 -16.21 3.16 11.86
CA VAL A 35 -15.70 1.86 11.42
C VAL A 35 -16.53 0.72 12.00
N CYS A 36 -16.40 -0.46 11.41
CA CYS A 36 -16.94 -1.69 11.97
C CYS A 36 -15.87 -2.41 12.76
N VAL A 37 -16.11 -2.65 14.04
CA VAL A 37 -15.23 -3.44 14.90
C VAL A 37 -15.74 -4.86 14.99
N LEU A 38 -14.90 -5.83 14.61
CA LEU A 38 -15.22 -7.25 14.63
C LEU A 38 -14.42 -7.96 15.73
N PHE A 39 -15.13 -8.61 16.65
CA PHE A 39 -14.53 -9.49 17.65
C PHE A 39 -14.49 -10.92 17.11
N LEU A 40 -13.31 -11.40 16.76
CA LEU A 40 -13.13 -12.70 16.11
C LEU A 40 -11.95 -13.46 16.73
N ASN A 41 -12.21 -14.67 17.25
CA ASN A 41 -11.19 -15.56 17.82
C ASN A 41 -10.30 -14.87 18.88
N GLY A 42 -10.90 -14.09 19.77
CA GLY A 42 -10.20 -13.34 20.82
C GLY A 42 -9.40 -12.14 20.34
N LYS A 43 -9.50 -11.77 19.06
CA LYS A 43 -8.85 -10.61 18.45
C LYS A 43 -9.88 -9.56 18.06
N ILE A 44 -9.49 -8.29 18.13
CA ILE A 44 -10.26 -7.16 17.63
C ILE A 44 -9.75 -6.84 16.22
N ARG A 45 -10.68 -6.68 15.28
CA ARG A 45 -10.41 -6.27 13.90
C ARG A 45 -11.16 -4.97 13.61
N TYR A 46 -10.48 -4.01 13.02
CA TYR A 46 -11.03 -2.72 12.65
C TYR A 46 -11.25 -2.74 11.15
N LEU A 47 -12.51 -2.81 10.73
CA LEU A 47 -12.91 -2.93 9.33
C LEU A 47 -13.41 -1.57 8.86
N ASP A 48 -12.70 -1.00 7.92
CA ASP A 48 -13.04 0.28 7.32
C ASP A 48 -13.58 0.06 5.91
N ALA A 49 -14.83 0.44 5.68
CA ALA A 49 -15.49 0.26 4.39
C ALA A 49 -15.01 1.26 3.32
N THR A 50 -14.21 2.25 3.69
CA THR A 50 -13.60 3.19 2.74
C THR A 50 -12.31 2.65 2.12
N CYS A 51 -11.76 1.57 2.69
CA CYS A 51 -10.57 0.87 2.19
C CYS A 51 -10.98 -0.43 1.49
N ASN A 52 -10.68 -0.54 0.21
CA ASN A 52 -11.16 -1.63 -0.64
C ASN A 52 -10.11 -2.71 -0.93
N HIS A 53 -8.82 -2.43 -0.71
CA HIS A 53 -7.70 -3.24 -1.20
C HIS A 53 -6.80 -3.79 -0.09
N ILE A 54 -7.19 -3.66 1.18
CA ILE A 54 -6.48 -4.24 2.31
C ILE A 54 -7.23 -5.43 2.91
N PRO A 55 -6.54 -6.44 3.43
CA PRO A 55 -7.19 -7.58 4.07
C PRO A 55 -7.83 -7.16 5.41
N TYR A 56 -8.87 -7.87 5.83
CA TYR A 56 -9.59 -7.61 7.09
C TYR A 56 -8.72 -7.67 8.35
N THR A 57 -7.51 -8.16 8.24
CA THR A 57 -6.53 -8.24 9.33
C THR A 57 -5.72 -6.97 9.51
N TYR A 58 -5.81 -6.04 8.58
CA TYR A 58 -5.05 -4.80 8.53
C TYR A 58 -5.94 -3.61 8.95
N ALA A 59 -5.48 -2.79 9.88
CA ALA A 59 -6.13 -1.53 10.21
C ALA A 59 -5.52 -0.41 9.36
N PRO A 60 -6.32 0.38 8.61
CA PRO A 60 -5.82 1.46 7.77
C PRO A 60 -4.98 2.48 8.55
N GLN A 61 -4.01 3.10 7.88
CA GLN A 61 -3.05 4.01 8.51
C GLN A 61 -3.74 5.19 9.22
N HIS A 62 -4.74 5.80 8.58
CA HIS A 62 -5.43 6.99 9.08
C HIS A 62 -6.20 6.80 10.39
N ILE A 63 -6.40 5.55 10.84
CA ILE A 63 -7.02 5.23 12.15
C ILE A 63 -6.03 4.61 13.14
N GLN A 64 -4.82 4.27 12.74
CA GLN A 64 -3.85 3.61 13.63
C GLN A 64 -3.37 4.55 14.74
N GLY A 65 -3.43 4.08 15.97
CA GLY A 65 -3.05 4.86 17.15
C GLY A 65 -4.14 5.78 17.68
N SER A 66 -5.28 5.89 16.98
CA SER A 66 -6.43 6.68 17.42
C SER A 66 -7.23 5.93 18.48
N GLU A 67 -7.89 6.69 19.36
CA GLU A 67 -8.90 6.17 20.26
C GLU A 67 -10.17 5.89 19.49
N VAL A 68 -10.79 4.76 19.79
CA VAL A 68 -12.03 4.31 19.16
C VAL A 68 -13.06 4.00 20.23
N MET A 69 -14.26 4.53 20.08
CA MET A 69 -15.41 4.30 20.94
C MET A 69 -16.34 3.26 20.32
N ILE A 70 -16.35 2.06 20.86
CA ILE A 70 -17.06 0.90 20.32
C ILE A 70 -18.41 0.77 21.00
N GLU A 71 -19.48 0.59 20.20
CA GLU A 71 -20.82 0.29 20.68
C GLU A 71 -20.82 -0.91 21.67
N ASN A 72 -21.38 -0.74 22.85
CA ASN A 72 -21.51 -1.79 23.86
C ASN A 72 -22.70 -1.51 24.80
N GLY A 73 -23.90 -1.26 24.24
CA GLY A 73 -25.07 -0.85 24.99
C GLY A 73 -24.85 0.47 25.75
N ASP A 74 -25.25 0.52 27.00
CA ASP A 74 -25.17 1.73 27.85
C ASP A 74 -23.72 2.10 28.26
N ARG A 75 -22.76 1.24 28.00
CA ARG A 75 -21.36 1.42 28.41
C ARG A 75 -20.42 1.18 27.22
N PRO A 76 -20.19 2.18 26.37
CA PRO A 76 -19.27 2.07 25.24
C PRO A 76 -17.87 1.66 25.70
N LEU A 77 -17.16 0.92 24.86
CA LEU A 77 -15.79 0.51 25.11
C LEU A 77 -14.84 1.48 24.44
N LEU A 78 -13.97 2.12 25.20
CA LEU A 78 -12.88 2.92 24.66
C LEU A 78 -11.65 2.02 24.49
N LYS A 79 -11.09 1.99 23.29
CA LYS A 79 -9.88 1.25 22.92
C LYS A 79 -8.96 2.14 22.10
N ILE A 80 -7.74 1.67 21.88
CA ILE A 80 -6.78 2.30 20.96
C ILE A 80 -6.56 1.32 19.82
N VAL A 81 -6.67 1.80 18.59
CA VAL A 81 -6.32 1.01 17.40
C VAL A 81 -4.80 0.79 17.40
N PRO A 82 -4.32 -0.45 17.37
CA PRO A 82 -2.88 -0.71 17.41
C PRO A 82 -2.16 -0.09 16.20
N ARG A 83 -1.00 0.51 16.44
CA ARG A 83 -0.08 0.87 15.36
C ARG A 83 0.56 -0.39 14.82
N LEU A 84 0.57 -0.53 13.51
CA LEU A 84 1.26 -1.62 12.85
C LEU A 84 2.76 -1.32 12.75
N LYS A 85 3.56 -2.35 12.58
CA LYS A 85 4.99 -2.18 12.33
C LYS A 85 5.21 -1.62 10.92
N ALA A 86 6.34 -0.95 10.70
CA ALA A 86 6.68 -0.39 9.39
C ALA A 86 6.70 -1.43 8.26
N ASP A 87 7.08 -2.67 8.59
CA ASP A 87 7.08 -3.78 7.64
C ASP A 87 5.67 -4.31 7.27
N ALA A 88 4.61 -3.79 7.86
CA ALA A 88 3.24 -4.11 7.48
C ALA A 88 2.80 -3.38 6.19
N SER A 89 3.45 -2.25 5.85
CA SER A 89 3.24 -1.53 4.61
C SER A 89 4.57 -1.47 3.85
N ILE A 90 4.63 -2.11 2.69
CA ILE A 90 5.87 -2.27 1.91
C ILE A 90 5.56 -2.05 0.44
N ASP A 91 6.47 -1.36 -0.24
CA ASP A 91 6.67 -1.49 -1.66
C ASP A 91 8.06 -2.07 -1.94
N SER A 92 8.16 -2.88 -2.97
CA SER A 92 9.41 -3.53 -3.34
C SER A 92 9.46 -3.75 -4.85
N LEU A 93 10.48 -3.22 -5.47
CA LEU A 93 10.75 -3.40 -6.90
C LEU A 93 12.02 -4.24 -7.09
N ALA A 94 11.91 -5.31 -7.85
CA ALA A 94 13.01 -6.22 -8.16
C ALA A 94 13.22 -6.32 -9.68
N TYR A 95 14.47 -6.30 -10.10
CA TYR A 95 14.87 -6.52 -11.48
C TYR A 95 15.71 -7.78 -11.62
N GLN A 96 15.45 -8.55 -12.68
CA GLN A 96 16.29 -9.65 -13.12
C GLN A 96 16.81 -9.34 -14.52
N TYR A 97 18.08 -9.04 -14.63
CA TYR A 97 18.70 -8.62 -15.87
C TYR A 97 19.65 -9.65 -16.46
N LYS A 98 19.77 -9.60 -17.80
CA LYS A 98 20.85 -10.18 -18.57
C LYS A 98 21.46 -9.06 -19.43
N LEU A 99 22.78 -9.08 -19.58
CA LEU A 99 23.46 -8.22 -20.54
C LEU A 99 23.28 -8.81 -21.95
N GLN A 100 22.71 -8.03 -22.85
CA GLN A 100 22.50 -8.38 -24.23
C GLN A 100 22.61 -7.13 -25.11
N ASP A 101 23.45 -7.18 -26.17
CA ASP A 101 23.60 -6.10 -27.14
C ASP A 101 23.82 -4.70 -26.52
N ASN A 102 24.71 -4.61 -25.53
CA ASN A 102 24.99 -3.40 -24.75
C ASN A 102 23.76 -2.80 -24.06
N ALA A 103 22.81 -3.64 -23.64
CA ALA A 103 21.66 -3.27 -22.84
C ALA A 103 21.44 -4.27 -21.71
N LEU A 104 20.83 -3.84 -20.63
CA LEU A 104 20.25 -4.74 -19.62
C LEU A 104 18.84 -5.11 -20.06
N VAL A 105 18.62 -6.38 -20.33
CA VAL A 105 17.34 -6.93 -20.77
C VAL A 105 16.82 -7.91 -19.73
N GLY A 106 15.54 -7.84 -19.35
CA GLY A 106 15.02 -8.73 -18.34
C GLY A 106 13.59 -8.49 -17.92
N GLN A 107 13.32 -8.72 -16.66
CA GLN A 107 12.00 -8.56 -16.05
C GLN A 107 12.10 -7.68 -14.81
N ALA A 108 11.08 -6.85 -14.61
CA ALA A 108 10.80 -6.13 -13.38
C ALA A 108 9.57 -6.72 -12.71
N THR A 109 9.59 -6.82 -11.39
CA THR A 109 8.46 -7.26 -10.59
C THR A 109 8.28 -6.31 -9.41
N TYR A 110 7.06 -5.82 -9.24
CA TYR A 110 6.66 -4.93 -8.15
C TYR A 110 5.76 -5.68 -7.17
N HIS A 111 6.09 -5.61 -5.89
CA HIS A 111 5.33 -6.24 -4.80
C HIS A 111 4.94 -5.16 -3.80
N ILE A 112 3.66 -5.07 -3.49
CA ILE A 112 3.11 -4.07 -2.56
C ILE A 112 2.17 -4.72 -1.55
N ARG A 113 2.17 -4.20 -0.33
CA ARG A 113 1.21 -4.57 0.72
C ARG A 113 0.90 -3.41 1.66
N GLY A 114 -0.14 -3.57 2.47
CA GLY A 114 -0.57 -2.57 3.46
C GLY A 114 -1.13 -1.32 2.80
N ASP A 115 -0.85 -0.16 3.38
CA ASP A 115 -1.34 1.13 2.90
C ASP A 115 -0.80 1.46 1.51
N MET A 116 0.43 1.04 1.17
CA MET A 116 0.95 1.18 -0.19
C MET A 116 0.12 0.41 -1.21
N LYS A 117 -0.38 -0.78 -0.84
CA LYS A 117 -1.30 -1.54 -1.70
C LYS A 117 -2.63 -0.82 -1.86
N GLU A 118 -3.23 -0.34 -0.75
CA GLU A 118 -4.51 0.40 -0.78
C GLU A 118 -4.39 1.63 -1.71
N TRP A 119 -3.39 2.47 -1.48
CA TRP A 119 -3.17 3.67 -2.27
C TRP A 119 -2.95 3.37 -3.76
N PHE A 120 -2.07 2.42 -4.07
CA PHE A 120 -1.70 2.10 -5.44
C PHE A 120 -2.85 1.46 -6.22
N MET A 121 -3.54 0.50 -5.62
CA MET A 121 -4.67 -0.16 -6.27
C MET A 121 -5.86 0.78 -6.44
N GLY A 122 -6.13 1.66 -5.47
CA GLY A 122 -7.13 2.72 -5.58
C GLY A 122 -6.83 3.64 -6.76
N MET A 123 -5.61 4.13 -6.88
CA MET A 123 -5.17 4.94 -8.01
C MET A 123 -5.30 4.21 -9.36
N ALA A 124 -4.97 2.92 -9.40
CA ALA A 124 -5.08 2.12 -10.61
C ALA A 124 -6.55 1.86 -11.02
N ASP A 125 -7.43 1.67 -10.06
CA ASP A 125 -8.87 1.50 -10.32
C ASP A 125 -9.53 2.81 -10.80
N ASP A 126 -9.19 3.95 -10.19
CA ASP A 126 -9.69 5.27 -10.58
C ASP A 126 -9.27 5.66 -12.00
N ALA A 127 -8.08 5.27 -12.42
CA ALA A 127 -7.59 5.54 -13.77
C ALA A 127 -8.31 4.74 -14.86
N GLY A 128 -8.97 3.66 -14.50
CA GLY A 128 -9.67 2.75 -15.41
C GLY A 128 -8.72 1.93 -16.30
N ASN A 129 -9.25 0.90 -16.91
CA ASN A 129 -8.48 -0.14 -17.63
C ASN A 129 -7.54 0.40 -18.72
N LYS A 130 -7.88 1.51 -19.39
CA LYS A 130 -7.07 2.06 -20.49
C LYS A 130 -5.77 2.72 -20.04
N LYS A 131 -5.72 3.23 -18.80
CA LYS A 131 -4.54 3.91 -18.24
C LYS A 131 -3.79 3.04 -17.22
N GLN A 132 -4.36 1.90 -16.86
CA GLN A 132 -3.78 1.03 -15.85
C GLN A 132 -2.40 0.52 -16.27
N ASP A 133 -2.24 0.08 -17.52
CA ASP A 133 -0.94 -0.38 -18.05
C ASP A 133 0.12 0.72 -18.03
N ASP A 134 -0.26 1.97 -18.30
CA ASP A 134 0.65 3.13 -18.23
C ASP A 134 1.11 3.38 -16.79
N ILE A 135 0.19 3.32 -15.81
CA ILE A 135 0.51 3.50 -14.39
C ILE A 135 1.45 2.39 -13.92
N LEU A 136 1.13 1.13 -14.22
CA LEU A 136 1.97 0.00 -13.85
C LEU A 136 3.35 0.12 -14.53
N GLY A 137 3.38 0.46 -15.81
CA GLY A 137 4.61 0.65 -16.58
C GLY A 137 5.51 1.75 -16.02
N ASN A 138 4.93 2.88 -15.67
CA ASN A 138 5.66 4.00 -15.06
C ASN A 138 6.28 3.62 -13.71
N ASN A 139 5.59 2.82 -12.90
CA ASN A 139 6.15 2.34 -11.62
C ASN A 139 7.24 1.29 -11.80
N LEU A 140 7.25 0.55 -12.90
CA LEU A 140 8.35 -0.36 -13.25
C LEU A 140 9.52 0.37 -13.92
N ASN A 141 9.31 1.57 -14.42
CA ASN A 141 10.31 2.35 -15.20
C ASN A 141 11.15 3.29 -14.33
N SER A 142 11.12 3.20 -13.06
CA SER A 142 11.94 3.92 -12.09
C SER A 142 12.91 4.97 -12.69
N ASP A 143 12.44 6.17 -13.00
CA ASP A 143 13.21 7.38 -13.37
C ASP A 143 14.31 7.26 -14.47
N ALA A 144 14.54 6.10 -15.02
CA ALA A 144 15.48 5.94 -16.11
C ALA A 144 14.81 6.30 -17.45
N HIS A 145 14.97 7.52 -17.91
CA HIS A 145 14.45 8.03 -19.19
C HIS A 145 14.73 7.14 -20.41
N SER A 146 15.58 6.15 -20.28
CA SER A 146 16.01 5.22 -21.33
C SER A 146 15.54 3.77 -21.11
N MET A 147 14.82 3.49 -20.03
CA MET A 147 14.25 2.17 -19.83
C MET A 147 12.93 2.05 -20.59
N THR A 148 12.81 1.00 -21.37
CA THR A 148 11.56 0.62 -22.04
C THR A 148 10.90 -0.49 -21.25
N VAL A 149 9.63 -0.32 -20.89
CA VAL A 149 8.81 -1.33 -20.21
C VAL A 149 7.72 -1.81 -21.16
N THR A 150 7.54 -3.13 -21.26
CA THR A 150 6.55 -3.76 -22.14
C THR A 150 5.89 -4.96 -21.45
N ASN A 151 4.74 -5.41 -21.98
CA ASN A 151 4.00 -6.57 -21.47
C ASN A 151 3.67 -6.46 -19.97
N VAL A 152 3.29 -5.29 -19.54
CA VAL A 152 2.94 -5.01 -18.15
C VAL A 152 1.63 -5.71 -17.80
N LYS A 153 1.59 -6.39 -16.67
CA LYS A 153 0.38 -7.07 -16.20
C LYS A 153 0.42 -7.33 -14.70
N TRP A 154 -0.77 -7.35 -14.11
CA TRP A 154 -0.97 -7.90 -12.79
C TRP A 154 -0.71 -9.41 -12.76
N THR A 155 0.00 -9.87 -11.76
CA THR A 155 0.17 -11.29 -11.44
C THR A 155 -0.63 -11.69 -10.21
N ASP A 156 -0.95 -10.71 -9.34
CA ASP A 156 -1.87 -10.85 -8.23
C ASP A 156 -2.49 -9.48 -7.91
N LYS A 157 -3.82 -9.34 -8.02
CA LYS A 157 -4.56 -8.13 -7.66
C LYS A 157 -5.78 -8.39 -6.77
N ASP A 158 -5.84 -9.56 -6.12
CA ASP A 158 -6.96 -9.87 -5.24
C ASP A 158 -6.90 -8.99 -3.98
N ALA A 159 -7.96 -8.20 -3.76
CA ALA A 159 -8.06 -7.33 -2.59
C ALA A 159 -7.94 -8.07 -1.25
N ARG A 160 -8.36 -9.35 -1.20
CA ARG A 160 -8.30 -10.20 -0.01
C ARG A 160 -6.91 -10.72 0.31
N HIS A 161 -6.00 -10.74 -0.66
CA HIS A 161 -4.62 -11.16 -0.44
C HIS A 161 -3.85 -10.08 0.29
N GLU A 162 -2.85 -10.47 1.06
CA GLU A 162 -1.95 -9.54 1.74
C GLU A 162 -1.13 -8.73 0.75
N TRP A 163 -0.67 -9.36 -0.33
CA TRP A 163 0.15 -8.77 -1.37
C TRP A 163 -0.61 -8.53 -2.66
N ALA A 164 -0.31 -7.43 -3.35
CA ALA A 164 -0.55 -7.29 -4.77
C ALA A 164 0.78 -7.31 -5.52
N ARG A 165 0.76 -7.81 -6.76
CA ARG A 165 1.96 -8.00 -7.58
C ARG A 165 1.67 -7.71 -9.03
N PHE A 166 2.61 -7.02 -9.66
CA PHE A 166 2.62 -6.86 -11.11
C PHE A 166 4.04 -6.86 -11.65
N GLY A 167 4.20 -7.01 -12.94
CA GLY A 167 5.51 -7.03 -13.56
C GLY A 167 5.44 -6.82 -15.06
N GLY A 168 6.60 -6.68 -15.67
CA GLY A 168 6.75 -6.49 -17.10
C GLY A 168 8.15 -6.80 -17.58
N ASN A 169 8.34 -6.81 -18.90
CA ASN A 169 9.66 -6.92 -19.51
C ASN A 169 10.30 -5.55 -19.54
N VAL A 170 11.60 -5.50 -19.28
CA VAL A 170 12.38 -4.26 -19.24
C VAL A 170 13.63 -4.35 -20.13
N VAL A 171 13.92 -3.23 -20.78
CA VAL A 171 15.15 -3.02 -21.55
C VAL A 171 15.73 -1.68 -21.12
N ASN A 172 16.91 -1.69 -20.51
CA ASN A 172 17.63 -0.48 -20.11
C ASN A 172 18.94 -0.36 -20.87
N LYS A 173 18.98 0.54 -21.85
CA LYS A 173 20.16 0.80 -22.69
C LYS A 173 21.13 1.79 -22.05
N ALA A 174 20.64 2.73 -21.24
CA ALA A 174 21.50 3.72 -20.60
C ALA A 174 22.32 3.15 -19.44
N ALA A 175 21.87 2.04 -18.85
CA ALA A 175 22.59 1.39 -17.77
C ALA A 175 23.94 0.78 -18.21
N VAL A 176 24.21 0.68 -19.50
CA VAL A 176 25.43 0.04 -20.00
C VAL A 176 26.23 1.04 -20.83
N GLN A 177 27.43 1.35 -20.39
CA GLN A 177 28.38 2.20 -21.08
C GLN A 177 29.63 1.41 -21.42
N GLN A 178 30.07 1.45 -22.67
CA GLN A 178 31.31 0.86 -23.10
C GLN A 178 32.41 1.93 -23.22
N ALA A 179 33.54 1.70 -22.55
CA ALA A 179 34.73 2.51 -22.69
C ALA A 179 35.91 1.57 -22.99
N ASP A 180 36.45 1.68 -24.19
CA ASP A 180 37.51 0.82 -24.76
C ASP A 180 37.14 -0.70 -24.64
N ARG A 181 37.79 -1.41 -23.75
CA ARG A 181 37.58 -2.86 -23.52
C ARG A 181 36.75 -3.16 -22.25
N GLU A 182 36.26 -2.14 -21.57
CA GLU A 182 35.53 -2.24 -20.31
C GLU A 182 34.06 -1.91 -20.52
N LEU A 183 33.21 -2.57 -19.74
CA LEU A 183 31.79 -2.28 -19.65
C LEU A 183 31.48 -1.78 -18.25
N TYR A 184 30.87 -0.60 -18.18
CA TYR A 184 30.34 -0.03 -16.95
C TYR A 184 28.84 -0.27 -16.91
N ILE A 185 28.38 -0.89 -15.83
CA ILE A 185 26.95 -1.22 -15.66
C ILE A 185 26.43 -0.51 -14.40
N GLU A 186 25.45 0.34 -14.59
CA GLU A 186 24.71 0.99 -13.50
C GLU A 186 23.55 0.08 -13.08
N LEU A 187 23.62 -0.43 -11.85
CA LEU A 187 22.63 -1.37 -11.30
C LEU A 187 21.57 -0.71 -10.41
N ASN A 188 21.77 0.55 -10.04
CA ASN A 188 20.84 1.28 -9.17
C ASN A 188 20.04 2.32 -9.97
N PRO A 189 18.90 1.94 -10.56
CA PRO A 189 18.05 2.88 -11.30
C PRO A 189 17.27 3.86 -10.39
N HIS A 190 17.30 3.66 -9.07
CA HIS A 190 16.57 4.47 -8.08
C HIS A 190 17.50 5.34 -7.24
N ASN A 191 18.34 6.12 -7.87
CA ASN A 191 19.27 7.01 -7.15
C ASN A 191 18.57 8.02 -6.22
N ASN A 192 17.26 8.25 -6.39
CA ASN A 192 16.50 9.32 -5.72
C ASN A 192 15.40 8.80 -4.76
N LEU A 193 15.42 7.52 -4.37
CA LEU A 193 14.42 6.96 -3.43
C LEU A 193 14.33 7.71 -2.09
N PHE A 194 15.36 8.50 -1.74
CA PHE A 194 15.47 9.23 -0.48
C PHE A 194 15.72 10.74 -0.67
N ASP A 195 15.38 11.29 -1.83
CA ASP A 195 15.54 12.73 -2.10
C ASP A 195 14.44 13.58 -1.42
N GLY A 196 13.55 12.94 -0.67
CA GLY A 196 12.60 13.59 0.23
C GLY A 196 13.22 13.79 1.61
N ARG A 197 13.12 15.00 2.18
CA ARG A 197 13.43 15.26 3.57
C ARG A 197 12.65 14.29 4.45
N ILE A 198 13.35 13.53 5.25
CA ILE A 198 12.79 12.85 6.42
C ILE A 198 12.79 13.93 7.51
N ASP A 199 11.65 14.63 7.66
CA ASP A 199 11.41 15.53 8.79
C ASP A 199 10.94 14.73 10.00
#